data_3874134f3130e83c71d984a6146e5db7
#
_entry.id   3874134f3130e83c71d984a6146e5db7
#
_cell.length_a   1.000
_cell.length_b   1.000
_cell.length_c   1.000
_cell.angle_alpha   90.00
_cell.angle_beta   90.00
_cell.angle_gamma   90.00
#
_symmetry.space_group_name_H-M   'P 1'
#
loop_
_entity.id
_entity.type
_entity.pdbx_description
1 polymer ?
#
loop_
_entity_poly.entity_id
_entity_poly.type
_entity_poly.pdbx_seq_one_letter_code
_entity_poly.pdbx_strand_id
1 'polypeptide(L)'
;MLHRYTYIIMCLAAVGMMLAGCDHIAEDDRLIYEKPEPAKRAVLLEDFTGQRCPNCPEATEIIEQLQETYGDAVVAVAIHGGQLSVANTPKVVGLKTDTGEDYNKHWALTQWPMGMIDRHGPYKDTEWVAAVKEELAKPAPLRLEGTAVLADNAIAITVKAEGTDGIVVGKLQVWLLEDSITALQLMPNGKVNQQYVHNHVFRMAVNGTWGEDFSVEEGKSEQRTMSLPLQPAWKKENLSIVAFVYNDSGVQQATKFIIED
;
A
#
# COMPACT_ATOMS: atom_id res chain seq x y z
N MET A 1 0.22 -82.00 -4.90
CA MET A 1 1.15 -80.92 -5.35
C MET A 1 0.46 -79.90 -6.25
N LEU A 2 -0.51 -80.26 -7.06
CA LEU A 2 -1.17 -79.32 -8.01
C LEU A 2 -1.91 -78.16 -7.32
N HIS A 3 -2.57 -78.40 -6.20
CA HIS A 3 -3.33 -77.35 -5.48
C HIS A 3 -2.51 -76.22 -4.88
N ARG A 4 -1.24 -76.49 -4.53
CA ARG A 4 -0.33 -75.44 -3.99
C ARG A 4 0.15 -74.45 -5.07
N TYR A 5 0.32 -74.90 -6.30
CA TYR A 5 0.72 -74.06 -7.42
C TYR A 5 -0.44 -73.17 -7.90
N THR A 6 -1.68 -73.65 -7.81
CA THR A 6 -2.89 -72.87 -8.17
C THR A 6 -3.09 -71.68 -7.22
N TYR A 7 -2.86 -71.84 -5.92
CA TYR A 7 -2.94 -70.72 -4.94
C TYR A 7 -1.83 -69.73 -5.13
N ILE A 8 -0.60 -70.14 -5.45
CA ILE A 8 0.51 -69.26 -5.69
C ILE A 8 0.29 -68.40 -6.96
N ILE A 9 -0.25 -69.00 -8.01
CA ILE A 9 -0.54 -68.30 -9.27
C ILE A 9 -1.73 -67.31 -9.05
N MET A 10 -2.76 -67.67 -8.28
CA MET A 10 -3.84 -66.78 -7.94
C MET A 10 -3.42 -65.60 -7.04
N CYS A 11 -2.50 -65.81 -6.08
CA CYS A 11 -1.95 -64.77 -5.25
C CYS A 11 -1.05 -63.81 -6.06
N LEU A 12 -0.24 -64.30 -7.00
CA LEU A 12 0.60 -63.51 -7.90
C LEU A 12 -0.25 -62.69 -8.89
N ALA A 13 -1.37 -63.21 -9.37
CA ALA A 13 -2.30 -62.47 -10.23
C ALA A 13 -3.06 -61.38 -9.44
N ALA A 14 -3.42 -61.62 -8.18
CA ALA A 14 -4.07 -60.62 -7.31
C ALA A 14 -3.11 -59.49 -6.93
N VAL A 15 -1.80 -59.76 -6.69
CA VAL A 15 -0.79 -58.76 -6.42
C VAL A 15 -0.46 -57.92 -7.68
N GLY A 16 -0.48 -58.54 -8.87
CA GLY A 16 -0.31 -57.84 -10.14
C GLY A 16 -1.45 -56.86 -10.48
N MET A 17 -2.68 -57.12 -10.06
CA MET A 17 -3.80 -56.23 -10.27
C MET A 17 -3.83 -55.03 -9.29
N MET A 18 -3.17 -55.10 -8.15
CA MET A 18 -3.06 -53.97 -7.21
C MET A 18 -2.00 -52.95 -7.60
N LEU A 19 -1.13 -53.26 -8.56
CA LEU A 19 -0.08 -52.33 -9.06
C LEU A 19 -0.48 -51.62 -10.36
N ALA A 20 -1.67 -51.89 -10.93
CA ALA A 20 -2.18 -51.23 -12.13
C ALA A 20 -3.12 -50.04 -11.82
N GLY A 21 -2.99 -49.45 -10.66
CA GLY A 21 -3.53 -48.12 -10.35
C GLY A 21 -2.68 -47.02 -11.00
N CYS A 22 -2.55 -47.01 -12.33
CA CYS A 22 -2.17 -45.83 -13.04
C CYS A 22 -3.35 -44.87 -12.95
N ASP A 23 -3.17 -43.84 -12.14
CA ASP A 23 -4.00 -42.67 -12.08
C ASP A 23 -3.90 -41.97 -13.45
N HIS A 24 -4.66 -42.47 -14.44
CA HIS A 24 -4.83 -41.77 -15.70
C HIS A 24 -5.80 -40.60 -15.48
N ILE A 25 -5.29 -39.53 -14.87
CA ILE A 25 -5.96 -38.24 -14.97
C ILE A 25 -5.94 -37.91 -16.47
N ALA A 26 -7.12 -37.86 -17.10
CA ALA A 26 -7.26 -37.44 -18.49
C ALA A 26 -6.56 -36.07 -18.66
N GLU A 27 -5.99 -35.80 -19.84
CA GLU A 27 -5.30 -34.51 -20.07
C GLU A 27 -6.22 -33.33 -19.81
N ASP A 28 -7.52 -33.47 -20.10
CA ASP A 28 -8.55 -32.47 -19.88
C ASP A 28 -8.91 -32.25 -18.39
N ASP A 29 -8.56 -33.23 -17.52
CA ASP A 29 -8.77 -33.14 -16.06
C ASP A 29 -7.51 -32.69 -15.29
N ARG A 30 -6.43 -32.44 -15.98
CA ARG A 30 -5.21 -31.91 -15.37
C ARG A 30 -5.40 -30.45 -15.06
N LEU A 31 -5.31 -30.08 -13.77
CA LEU A 31 -5.21 -28.68 -13.37
C LEU A 31 -3.87 -28.13 -13.91
N ILE A 32 -3.96 -27.42 -15.03
CA ILE A 32 -2.83 -26.65 -15.54
C ILE A 32 -2.76 -25.38 -14.68
N TYR A 33 -1.70 -25.24 -13.93
CA TYR A 33 -1.47 -23.98 -13.21
C TYR A 33 -1.12 -22.89 -14.24
N GLU A 34 -1.98 -21.90 -14.37
CA GLU A 34 -1.68 -20.69 -15.13
C GLU A 34 -1.18 -19.62 -14.17
N LYS A 35 0.05 -19.16 -14.40
CA LYS A 35 0.63 -18.09 -13.60
C LYS A 35 -0.21 -16.82 -13.81
N PRO A 36 -0.58 -16.10 -12.72
CA PRO A 36 -1.30 -14.83 -12.85
C PRO A 36 -0.53 -13.83 -13.69
N GLU A 37 -1.26 -12.96 -14.40
CA GLU A 37 -0.67 -11.86 -15.13
C GLU A 37 0.06 -10.91 -14.16
N PRO A 38 1.25 -10.42 -14.52
CA PRO A 38 2.00 -9.48 -13.68
C PRO A 38 1.16 -8.26 -13.30
N ALA A 39 1.25 -7.83 -12.06
CA ALA A 39 0.59 -6.63 -11.61
C ALA A 39 1.34 -5.38 -12.11
N LYS A 40 0.59 -4.33 -12.47
CA LYS A 40 1.19 -3.01 -12.73
C LYS A 40 1.63 -2.43 -11.39
N ARG A 41 2.87 -1.97 -11.32
CA ARG A 41 3.42 -1.36 -10.11
C ARG A 41 2.86 0.03 -9.90
N ALA A 42 2.50 0.32 -8.66
CA ALA A 42 2.33 1.68 -8.14
C ALA A 42 3.37 1.93 -7.04
N VAL A 43 3.89 3.13 -7.00
CA VAL A 43 4.97 3.58 -6.10
C VAL A 43 4.39 4.49 -5.03
N LEU A 44 4.71 4.20 -3.77
CA LEU A 44 4.38 5.07 -2.64
C LEU A 44 5.45 6.16 -2.51
N LEU A 45 5.02 7.44 -2.56
CA LEU A 45 5.84 8.59 -2.26
C LEU A 45 5.36 9.21 -0.94
N GLU A 46 6.12 9.02 0.14
CA GLU A 46 5.88 9.64 1.44
C GLU A 46 6.64 10.97 1.47
N ASP A 47 5.94 12.10 1.27
CA ASP A 47 6.48 13.46 1.40
C ASP A 47 6.45 13.89 2.87
N PHE A 48 7.60 13.92 3.53
CA PHE A 48 7.75 14.50 4.85
C PHE A 48 7.87 16.02 4.72
N THR A 49 6.84 16.70 5.16
CA THR A 49 6.58 18.12 4.88
C THR A 49 6.17 18.88 6.14
N GLY A 50 5.95 20.19 6.02
CA GLY A 50 5.50 21.01 7.13
C GLY A 50 5.02 22.39 6.73
N GLN A 51 3.99 22.89 7.40
CA GLN A 51 3.35 24.18 7.14
C GLN A 51 4.30 25.39 7.33
N ARG A 52 5.42 25.22 8.06
CA ARG A 52 6.47 26.22 8.26
C ARG A 52 7.75 25.96 7.43
N CYS A 53 7.67 25.02 6.49
CA CYS A 53 8.76 24.71 5.58
C CYS A 53 8.61 25.58 4.32
N PRO A 54 9.52 26.52 4.04
CA PRO A 54 9.38 27.42 2.90
C PRO A 54 9.62 26.73 1.55
N ASN A 55 10.37 25.63 1.52
CA ASN A 55 10.70 24.90 0.29
C ASN A 55 9.68 23.78 -0.02
N CYS A 56 8.82 23.41 0.95
CA CYS A 56 7.86 22.32 0.76
C CYS A 56 6.81 22.57 -0.35
N PRO A 57 6.39 23.81 -0.65
CA PRO A 57 5.53 24.05 -1.82
C PRO A 57 6.15 23.64 -3.15
N GLU A 58 7.47 23.79 -3.33
CA GLU A 58 8.18 23.37 -4.56
C GLU A 58 8.19 21.84 -4.69
N ALA A 59 8.30 21.11 -3.58
CA ALA A 59 8.18 19.66 -3.55
C ALA A 59 6.76 19.19 -3.92
N THR A 60 5.73 19.92 -3.49
CA THR A 60 4.34 19.65 -3.92
C THR A 60 4.18 19.75 -5.43
N GLU A 61 4.81 20.76 -6.08
CA GLU A 61 4.79 20.90 -7.55
C GLU A 61 5.44 19.68 -8.25
N ILE A 62 6.50 19.10 -7.66
CA ILE A 62 7.15 17.88 -8.19
C ILE A 62 6.17 16.68 -8.09
N ILE A 63 5.44 16.55 -6.97
CA ILE A 63 4.42 15.50 -6.81
C ILE A 63 3.34 15.64 -7.87
N GLU A 64 2.82 16.85 -8.09
CA GLU A 64 1.80 17.13 -9.10
C GLU A 64 2.28 16.74 -10.50
N GLN A 65 3.51 17.08 -10.87
CA GLN A 65 4.13 16.70 -12.15
C GLN A 65 4.31 15.17 -12.29
N LEU A 66 4.69 14.47 -11.20
CA LEU A 66 4.78 13.02 -11.19
C LEU A 66 3.42 12.36 -11.38
N GLN A 67 2.37 12.87 -10.73
CA GLN A 67 1.01 12.37 -10.88
C GLN A 67 0.41 12.72 -12.25
N GLU A 68 0.73 13.88 -12.82
CA GLU A 68 0.34 14.22 -14.19
C GLU A 68 0.98 13.25 -15.20
N THR A 69 2.22 12.83 -14.96
CA THR A 69 2.98 11.96 -15.87
C THR A 69 2.58 10.49 -15.74
N TYR A 70 2.40 10.00 -14.53
CA TYR A 70 2.25 8.57 -14.22
C TYR A 70 0.86 8.18 -13.68
N GLY A 71 -0.02 9.17 -13.44
CA GLY A 71 -1.38 8.93 -12.93
C GLY A 71 -1.38 8.18 -11.60
N ASP A 72 -2.27 7.21 -11.48
CA ASP A 72 -2.46 6.40 -10.27
C ASP A 72 -1.26 5.49 -9.94
N ALA A 73 -0.26 5.43 -10.81
CA ALA A 73 0.97 4.70 -10.51
C ALA A 73 1.87 5.44 -9.49
N VAL A 74 1.55 6.70 -9.14
CA VAL A 74 2.22 7.45 -8.08
C VAL A 74 1.24 7.76 -6.96
N VAL A 75 1.37 7.06 -5.85
CA VAL A 75 0.57 7.23 -4.65
C VAL A 75 1.32 8.17 -3.70
N ALA A 76 0.96 9.45 -3.72
CA ALA A 76 1.58 10.47 -2.86
C ALA A 76 0.87 10.60 -1.51
N VAL A 77 1.65 10.81 -0.45
CA VAL A 77 1.17 11.02 0.93
C VAL A 77 2.00 12.12 1.59
N ALA A 78 1.37 13.26 1.93
CA ALA A 78 2.00 14.36 2.65
C ALA A 78 1.95 14.13 4.16
N ILE A 79 3.09 13.81 4.76
CA ILE A 79 3.21 13.48 6.19
C ILE A 79 3.74 14.69 6.95
N HIS A 80 2.88 15.29 7.77
CA HIS A 80 3.23 16.42 8.61
C HIS A 80 3.79 15.93 9.96
N GLY A 81 5.12 15.88 10.06
CA GLY A 81 5.88 15.54 11.27
C GLY A 81 7.04 16.51 11.50
N GLY A 82 7.73 16.38 12.65
CA GLY A 82 8.89 17.20 12.96
C GLY A 82 8.58 18.66 13.34
N GLN A 83 9.64 19.47 13.41
CA GLN A 83 9.56 20.81 14.00
C GLN A 83 8.90 21.88 13.09
N LEU A 84 8.84 21.65 11.78
CA LEU A 84 8.23 22.59 10.81
C LEU A 84 6.73 22.34 10.61
N SER A 85 6.18 21.28 11.22
CA SER A 85 4.74 21.01 11.21
C SER A 85 4.02 21.74 12.33
N VAL A 86 2.77 22.12 12.08
CA VAL A 86 1.94 22.89 13.02
C VAL A 86 0.92 21.95 13.66
N ALA A 87 0.85 21.97 14.99
CA ALA A 87 -0.17 21.24 15.72
C ALA A 87 -1.55 21.91 15.54
N ASN A 88 -2.62 21.09 15.45
CA ASN A 88 -3.98 21.59 15.36
C ASN A 88 -4.42 22.21 16.70
N THR A 89 -5.05 23.38 16.64
CA THR A 89 -5.56 24.09 17.80
C THR A 89 -6.91 24.75 17.45
N PRO A 90 -7.70 25.22 18.43
CA PRO A 90 -8.94 25.96 18.13
C PRO A 90 -8.76 27.22 17.28
N LYS A 91 -7.53 27.75 17.17
CA LYS A 91 -7.21 28.99 16.44
C LYS A 91 -6.45 28.77 15.13
N VAL A 92 -5.85 27.58 14.95
CA VAL A 92 -4.97 27.31 13.81
C VAL A 92 -5.23 25.89 13.31
N VAL A 93 -5.55 25.77 12.04
CA VAL A 93 -5.63 24.47 11.35
C VAL A 93 -4.20 23.94 11.21
N GLY A 94 -3.86 23.00 12.08
CA GLY A 94 -2.57 22.30 12.06
C GLY A 94 -2.73 20.92 11.45
N LEU A 95 -1.71 20.50 10.70
CA LEU A 95 -1.71 19.22 9.97
C LEU A 95 -0.83 18.16 10.63
N LYS A 96 -0.08 18.55 11.68
CA LYS A 96 0.76 17.63 12.44
C LYS A 96 -0.08 16.54 13.10
N THR A 97 0.34 15.29 12.94
CA THR A 97 -0.23 14.13 13.64
C THR A 97 0.83 13.43 14.50
N ASP A 98 0.42 12.73 15.55
CA ASP A 98 1.33 11.96 16.40
C ASP A 98 2.01 10.84 15.60
N THR A 99 1.26 10.14 14.75
CA THR A 99 1.80 9.11 13.87
C THR A 99 2.79 9.69 12.84
N GLY A 100 2.51 10.86 12.27
CA GLY A 100 3.45 11.56 11.39
C GLY A 100 4.74 11.96 12.10
N GLU A 101 4.65 12.34 13.38
CA GLU A 101 5.82 12.58 14.22
C GLU A 101 6.62 11.30 14.48
N ASP A 102 5.94 10.17 14.73
CA ASP A 102 6.58 8.86 14.92
C ASP A 102 7.33 8.41 13.66
N TYR A 103 6.72 8.59 12.47
CA TYR A 103 7.39 8.32 11.19
C TYR A 103 8.61 9.22 10.98
N ASN A 104 8.46 10.53 11.24
CA ASN A 104 9.58 11.48 11.14
C ASN A 104 10.76 11.09 12.04
N LYS A 105 10.49 10.65 13.27
CA LYS A 105 11.51 10.15 14.20
C LYS A 105 12.12 8.83 13.75
N HIS A 106 11.30 7.90 13.26
CA HIS A 106 11.76 6.60 12.80
C HIS A 106 12.78 6.73 11.66
N TRP A 107 12.50 7.61 10.69
CA TRP A 107 13.41 7.90 9.59
C TRP A 107 14.52 8.91 9.95
N ALA A 108 14.59 9.36 11.20
CA ALA A 108 15.57 10.33 11.72
C ALA A 108 15.66 11.60 10.87
N LEU A 109 14.53 12.12 10.38
CA LEU A 109 14.50 13.27 9.48
C LEU A 109 14.74 14.57 10.23
N THR A 110 15.70 15.36 9.72
CA THR A 110 16.11 16.65 10.31
C THR A 110 16.00 17.81 9.33
N GLN A 111 15.62 17.54 8.08
CA GLN A 111 15.44 18.51 7.00
C GLN A 111 14.09 18.24 6.31
N TRP A 112 13.51 19.27 5.70
CA TRP A 112 12.27 19.23 4.96
C TRP A 112 12.37 20.12 3.71
N PRO A 113 11.76 19.74 2.55
CA PRO A 113 11.09 18.45 2.35
C PRO A 113 12.07 17.28 2.24
N MET A 114 11.63 16.09 2.61
CA MET A 114 12.34 14.83 2.37
C MET A 114 11.35 13.76 1.94
N GLY A 115 11.72 12.90 1.00
CA GLY A 115 10.86 11.83 0.50
C GLY A 115 11.37 10.44 0.84
N MET A 116 10.44 9.54 1.17
CA MET A 116 10.69 8.10 1.12
C MET A 116 9.94 7.56 -0.11
N ILE A 117 10.65 6.92 -1.00
CA ILE A 117 10.09 6.33 -2.21
C ILE A 117 10.06 4.81 -2.01
N ASP A 118 8.86 4.23 -1.94
CA ASP A 118 8.66 2.84 -1.53
C ASP A 118 9.40 2.47 -0.23
N ARG A 119 9.50 3.43 0.71
CA ARG A 119 10.25 3.32 1.97
C ARG A 119 11.76 3.20 1.81
N HIS A 120 12.29 3.51 0.63
CA HIS A 120 13.71 3.78 0.41
C HIS A 120 14.01 5.28 0.55
N GLY A 121 15.20 5.62 0.97
CA GLY A 121 15.60 7.00 1.19
C GLY A 121 16.27 7.18 2.54
N PRO A 122 16.21 8.40 3.13
CA PRO A 122 15.46 9.57 2.65
C PRO A 122 16.11 10.27 1.43
N TYR A 123 15.29 10.72 0.49
CA TYR A 123 15.67 11.44 -0.72
C TYR A 123 15.30 12.93 -0.62
N LYS A 124 16.16 13.81 -1.16
CA LYS A 124 15.76 15.19 -1.41
C LYS A 124 14.75 15.26 -2.55
N ASP A 125 13.95 16.31 -2.56
CA ASP A 125 12.95 16.59 -3.59
C ASP A 125 13.51 16.51 -5.03
N THR A 126 14.72 17.01 -5.26
CA THR A 126 15.43 16.94 -6.54
C THR A 126 15.76 15.51 -7.02
N GLU A 127 15.67 14.52 -6.14
CA GLU A 127 15.97 13.12 -6.43
C GLU A 127 14.69 12.29 -6.67
N TRP A 128 13.50 12.81 -6.32
CA TRP A 128 12.25 12.06 -6.33
C TRP A 128 11.86 11.53 -7.72
N VAL A 129 12.01 12.34 -8.76
CA VAL A 129 11.68 11.93 -10.13
C VAL A 129 12.50 10.72 -10.57
N ALA A 130 13.79 10.71 -10.26
CA ALA A 130 14.66 9.58 -10.61
C ALA A 130 14.31 8.33 -9.79
N ALA A 131 14.12 8.46 -8.46
CA ALA A 131 13.79 7.38 -7.57
C ALA A 131 12.41 6.75 -7.91
N VAL A 132 11.37 7.56 -8.15
CA VAL A 132 10.05 7.08 -8.59
C VAL A 132 10.15 6.31 -9.91
N LYS A 133 10.89 6.84 -10.88
CA LYS A 133 11.07 6.17 -12.17
C LYS A 133 11.80 4.82 -12.03
N GLU A 134 12.78 4.74 -11.13
CA GLU A 134 13.49 3.50 -10.84
C GLU A 134 12.56 2.46 -10.20
N GLU A 135 11.73 2.87 -9.21
CA GLU A 135 10.79 1.97 -8.55
C GLU A 135 9.67 1.52 -9.50
N LEU A 136 9.13 2.39 -10.36
CA LEU A 136 8.12 2.04 -11.36
C LEU A 136 8.60 0.99 -12.38
N ALA A 137 9.91 0.89 -12.60
CA ALA A 137 10.49 -0.10 -13.52
C ALA A 137 10.58 -1.52 -12.92
N LYS A 138 10.37 -1.66 -11.60
CA LYS A 138 10.43 -2.97 -10.91
C LYS A 138 9.09 -3.71 -11.08
N PRO A 139 9.10 -5.06 -11.09
CA PRO A 139 7.86 -5.82 -11.07
C PRO A 139 7.13 -5.65 -9.72
N ALA A 140 5.80 -5.76 -9.73
CA ALA A 140 4.99 -5.87 -8.52
C ALA A 140 4.63 -7.34 -8.30
N PRO A 141 5.00 -7.95 -7.15
CA PRO A 141 4.75 -9.36 -6.88
C PRO A 141 3.32 -9.65 -6.44
N LEU A 142 2.50 -8.62 -6.27
CA LEU A 142 1.08 -8.74 -5.95
C LEU A 142 0.28 -7.60 -6.62
N ARG A 143 -1.00 -7.88 -6.90
CA ARG A 143 -2.02 -6.87 -7.19
C ARG A 143 -2.68 -6.46 -5.88
N LEU A 144 -2.94 -5.17 -5.71
CA LEU A 144 -3.59 -4.63 -4.53
C LEU A 144 -4.76 -3.75 -4.97
N GLU A 145 -5.95 -4.05 -4.45
CA GLU A 145 -7.19 -3.33 -4.74
C GLU A 145 -7.90 -3.01 -3.43
N GLY A 146 -8.72 -1.97 -3.42
CA GLY A 146 -9.49 -1.61 -2.25
C GLY A 146 -10.81 -0.95 -2.59
N THR A 147 -11.75 -1.08 -1.65
CA THR A 147 -13.00 -0.34 -1.63
C THR A 147 -13.21 0.28 -0.26
N ALA A 148 -13.79 1.47 -0.23
CA ALA A 148 -14.20 2.13 1.00
C ALA A 148 -15.62 2.68 0.83
N VAL A 149 -16.51 2.35 1.75
CA VAL A 149 -17.92 2.75 1.70
C VAL A 149 -18.30 3.39 3.02
N LEU A 150 -18.96 4.55 2.97
CA LEU A 150 -19.53 5.19 4.15
C LEU A 150 -20.90 4.59 4.48
N ALA A 151 -21.00 3.95 5.63
CA ALA A 151 -22.26 3.41 6.16
C ALA A 151 -22.34 3.70 7.66
N ASP A 152 -23.51 4.10 8.15
CA ASP A 152 -23.78 4.32 9.59
C ASP A 152 -22.73 5.19 10.31
N ASN A 153 -22.26 6.25 9.65
CA ASN A 153 -21.22 7.17 10.14
C ASN A 153 -19.85 6.50 10.39
N ALA A 154 -19.58 5.40 9.73
CA ALA A 154 -18.30 4.73 9.71
C ALA A 154 -17.90 4.39 8.27
N ILE A 155 -16.60 4.40 7.99
CA ILE A 155 -16.02 4.01 6.71
C ILE A 155 -15.67 2.53 6.81
N ALA A 156 -16.39 1.69 6.06
CA ALA A 156 -16.06 0.28 5.89
C ALA A 156 -15.02 0.15 4.78
N ILE A 157 -13.83 -0.34 5.13
CA ILE A 157 -12.69 -0.47 4.22
C ILE A 157 -12.44 -1.94 3.96
N THR A 158 -12.32 -2.32 2.69
CA THR A 158 -11.90 -3.66 2.28
C THR A 158 -10.67 -3.53 1.39
N VAL A 159 -9.60 -4.25 1.74
CA VAL A 159 -8.37 -4.37 0.93
C VAL A 159 -8.23 -5.81 0.50
N LYS A 160 -8.07 -6.03 -0.80
CA LYS A 160 -7.82 -7.33 -1.42
C LYS A 160 -6.45 -7.34 -2.09
N ALA A 161 -5.68 -8.38 -1.82
CA ALA A 161 -4.41 -8.64 -2.49
C ALA A 161 -4.47 -9.96 -3.24
N GLU A 162 -3.88 -10.02 -4.43
CA GLU A 162 -3.67 -11.23 -5.21
C GLU A 162 -2.18 -11.39 -5.51
N GLY A 163 -1.59 -12.50 -5.08
CA GLY A 163 -0.18 -12.80 -5.36
C GLY A 163 0.03 -13.11 -6.83
N THR A 164 0.98 -12.43 -7.48
CA THR A 164 1.30 -12.61 -8.92
C THR A 164 2.68 -13.19 -9.15
N ASP A 165 3.54 -13.20 -8.14
CA ASP A 165 4.90 -13.76 -8.25
C ASP A 165 5.41 -14.22 -6.88
N GLY A 166 5.61 -15.53 -6.72
CA GLY A 166 6.12 -16.16 -5.52
C GLY A 166 5.28 -15.96 -4.26
N ILE A 167 5.92 -15.81 -3.12
CA ILE A 167 5.27 -15.50 -1.84
C ILE A 167 5.71 -14.13 -1.35
N VAL A 168 4.75 -13.29 -1.01
CA VAL A 168 4.99 -12.00 -0.36
C VAL A 168 4.68 -12.14 1.12
N VAL A 169 5.67 -11.85 1.97
CA VAL A 169 5.55 -11.79 3.43
C VAL A 169 5.98 -10.41 3.88
N GLY A 170 5.20 -9.78 4.75
CA GLY A 170 5.47 -8.43 5.24
C GLY A 170 4.34 -7.89 6.10
N LYS A 171 4.00 -6.64 5.90
CA LYS A 171 2.91 -5.95 6.58
C LYS A 171 1.99 -5.26 5.59
N LEU A 172 0.70 -5.31 5.86
CA LEU A 172 -0.30 -4.46 5.22
C LEU A 172 -0.47 -3.19 6.07
N GLN A 173 -0.32 -2.04 5.45
CA GLN A 173 -0.60 -0.74 6.04
C GLN A 173 -1.77 -0.09 5.32
N VAL A 174 -2.67 0.54 6.10
CA VAL A 174 -3.82 1.30 5.56
C VAL A 174 -3.84 2.67 6.21
N TRP A 175 -3.86 3.72 5.38
CA TRP A 175 -3.88 5.11 5.79
C TRP A 175 -5.11 5.84 5.29
N LEU A 176 -5.61 6.77 6.11
CA LEU A 176 -6.60 7.76 5.71
C LEU A 176 -5.89 9.04 5.31
N LEU A 177 -6.24 9.57 4.15
CA LEU A 177 -5.79 10.85 3.64
C LEU A 177 -6.97 11.82 3.50
N GLU A 178 -6.66 13.12 3.52
CA GLU A 178 -7.62 14.19 3.22
C GLU A 178 -6.98 15.19 2.24
N ASP A 179 -7.68 15.48 1.17
CA ASP A 179 -7.33 16.49 0.17
C ASP A 179 -8.05 17.82 0.48
N SER A 180 -7.64 18.90 -0.19
CA SER A 180 -8.29 20.22 -0.17
C SER A 180 -8.41 20.86 1.23
N ILE A 181 -7.42 20.64 2.10
CA ILE A 181 -7.39 21.29 3.41
C ILE A 181 -6.79 22.69 3.27
N THR A 182 -7.61 23.72 3.49
CA THR A 182 -7.12 25.11 3.53
C THR A 182 -6.48 25.41 4.88
N ALA A 183 -5.17 25.68 4.87
CA ALA A 183 -4.42 26.03 6.06
C ALA A 183 -3.23 26.95 5.74
N LEU A 184 -2.56 27.48 6.75
CA LEU A 184 -1.36 28.30 6.54
C LEU A 184 -0.21 27.49 5.92
N GLN A 185 0.59 28.15 5.07
CA GLN A 185 1.86 27.66 4.54
C GLN A 185 2.87 28.78 4.44
N LEU A 186 4.08 28.56 4.96
CA LEU A 186 5.21 29.46 4.71
C LEU A 186 5.72 29.24 3.28
N MET A 187 5.73 30.32 2.49
CA MET A 187 6.13 30.28 1.07
C MET A 187 7.62 30.56 0.89
N PRO A 188 8.25 30.20 -0.26
CA PRO A 188 9.67 30.47 -0.55
C PRO A 188 10.07 31.94 -0.43
N ASN A 189 9.16 32.87 -0.69
CA ASN A 189 9.36 34.31 -0.56
C ASN A 189 9.34 34.83 0.90
N GLY A 190 9.25 33.94 1.89
CA GLY A 190 9.18 34.24 3.32
C GLY A 190 7.81 34.75 3.80
N LYS A 191 6.80 34.82 2.93
CA LYS A 191 5.43 35.21 3.32
C LYS A 191 4.60 33.99 3.71
N VAL A 192 3.67 34.19 4.65
CA VAL A 192 2.71 33.15 5.01
C VAL A 192 1.47 33.27 4.12
N ASN A 193 1.17 32.21 3.37
CA ASN A 193 -0.11 32.09 2.69
C ASN A 193 -1.11 31.44 3.65
N GLN A 194 -2.15 32.17 4.07
CA GLN A 194 -3.18 31.68 4.98
C GLN A 194 -4.27 30.85 4.27
N GLN A 195 -4.27 30.84 2.95
CA GLN A 195 -5.25 30.16 2.10
C GLN A 195 -4.59 29.10 1.21
N TYR A 196 -3.47 28.54 1.66
CA TYR A 196 -2.82 27.44 0.93
C TYR A 196 -3.67 26.17 1.02
N VAL A 197 -3.83 25.50 -0.09
CA VAL A 197 -4.58 24.23 -0.18
C VAL A 197 -3.59 23.08 -0.11
N HIS A 198 -3.71 22.26 0.94
CA HIS A 198 -2.90 21.06 1.13
C HIS A 198 -3.67 19.85 0.62
N ASN A 199 -2.99 19.00 -0.16
CA ASN A 199 -3.52 17.76 -0.70
C ASN A 199 -2.72 16.55 -0.19
N HIS A 200 -3.31 15.36 -0.33
CA HIS A 200 -2.71 14.06 0.07
C HIS A 200 -2.31 14.00 1.55
N VAL A 201 -2.95 14.81 2.39
CA VAL A 201 -2.55 14.98 3.80
C VAL A 201 -2.85 13.70 4.57
N PHE A 202 -1.82 13.11 5.14
CA PHE A 202 -1.94 11.98 6.06
C PHE A 202 -2.74 12.38 7.31
N ARG A 203 -3.84 11.68 7.59
CA ARG A 203 -4.68 11.93 8.76
C ARG A 203 -4.47 10.90 9.86
N MET A 204 -4.38 9.62 9.50
CA MET A 204 -4.12 8.55 10.46
C MET A 204 -3.77 7.22 9.78
N ALA A 205 -3.13 6.34 10.55
CA ALA A 205 -2.98 4.94 10.23
C ALA A 205 -4.19 4.16 10.78
N VAL A 206 -4.94 3.49 9.90
CA VAL A 206 -6.20 2.80 10.24
C VAL A 206 -5.95 1.52 11.05
N ASN A 207 -4.91 0.78 10.69
CA ASN A 207 -4.55 -0.51 11.28
C ASN A 207 -3.25 -0.46 12.11
N GLY A 208 -3.04 0.67 12.80
CA GLY A 208 -1.87 0.90 13.64
C GLY A 208 -0.70 1.54 12.90
N THR A 209 0.23 2.16 13.65
CA THR A 209 1.35 2.95 13.12
C THR A 209 2.17 2.17 12.09
N TRP A 210 2.38 0.87 12.28
CA TRP A 210 3.22 0.03 11.42
C TRP A 210 2.43 -1.08 10.72
N GLY A 211 1.11 -0.99 10.66
CA GLY A 211 0.25 -1.97 10.01
C GLY A 211 0.19 -3.32 10.73
N GLU A 212 -0.35 -4.31 10.05
CA GLU A 212 -0.53 -5.68 10.54
C GLU A 212 0.24 -6.69 9.69
N ASP A 213 0.56 -7.83 10.27
CA ASP A 213 1.25 -8.92 9.56
C ASP A 213 0.40 -9.41 8.39
N PHE A 214 1.04 -9.60 7.25
CA PHE A 214 0.40 -9.94 6.00
C PHE A 214 1.25 -10.90 5.17
N SER A 215 0.59 -11.85 4.52
CA SER A 215 1.24 -12.69 3.51
C SER A 215 0.24 -13.10 2.43
N VAL A 216 0.72 -13.28 1.20
CA VAL A 216 -0.03 -13.82 0.07
C VAL A 216 0.89 -14.65 -0.82
N GLU A 217 0.41 -15.82 -1.26
CA GLU A 217 1.11 -16.70 -2.18
C GLU A 217 0.69 -16.43 -3.63
N GLU A 218 1.54 -16.74 -4.59
CA GLU A 218 1.23 -16.69 -6.02
C GLU A 218 -0.04 -17.48 -6.34
N GLY A 219 -0.95 -16.86 -7.09
CA GLY A 219 -2.24 -17.43 -7.45
C GLY A 219 -3.26 -17.51 -6.31
N LYS A 220 -2.95 -16.94 -5.14
CA LYS A 220 -3.88 -16.83 -4.01
C LYS A 220 -4.33 -15.39 -3.80
N SER A 221 -5.49 -15.26 -3.16
CA SER A 221 -6.03 -13.95 -2.75
C SER A 221 -6.21 -13.92 -1.25
N GLU A 222 -5.84 -12.77 -0.67
CA GLU A 222 -6.06 -12.44 0.73
C GLU A 222 -6.89 -11.17 0.84
N GLN A 223 -7.73 -11.08 1.86
CA GLN A 223 -8.58 -9.92 2.10
C GLN A 223 -8.51 -9.49 3.56
N ARG A 224 -8.53 -8.19 3.78
CA ARG A 224 -8.68 -7.57 5.10
C ARG A 224 -9.83 -6.58 5.08
N THR A 225 -10.60 -6.55 6.16
CA THR A 225 -11.70 -5.59 6.35
C THR A 225 -11.47 -4.80 7.63
N MET A 226 -11.74 -3.50 7.56
CA MET A 226 -11.56 -2.56 8.66
C MET A 226 -12.76 -1.62 8.73
N SER A 227 -13.00 -1.04 9.89
CA SER A 227 -14.02 -0.01 10.05
C SER A 227 -13.44 1.18 10.80
N LEU A 228 -13.69 2.37 10.29
CA LEU A 228 -13.18 3.62 10.84
C LEU A 228 -14.36 4.58 11.08
N PRO A 229 -14.64 4.98 12.32
CA PRO A 229 -15.64 6.02 12.58
C PRO A 229 -15.26 7.33 11.89
N LEU A 230 -16.21 7.93 11.16
CA LEU A 230 -16.03 9.23 10.53
C LEU A 230 -15.96 10.33 11.59
N GLN A 231 -14.87 11.07 11.61
CA GLN A 231 -14.74 12.19 12.54
C GLN A 231 -15.46 13.44 12.00
N PRO A 232 -16.16 14.21 12.84
CA PRO A 232 -16.92 15.41 12.40
C PRO A 232 -16.06 16.49 11.74
N ALA A 233 -14.76 16.51 12.01
CA ALA A 233 -13.82 17.48 11.43
C ALA A 233 -13.39 17.13 9.99
N TRP A 234 -13.64 15.92 9.51
CA TRP A 234 -13.24 15.46 8.19
C TRP A 234 -14.34 15.74 7.16
N LYS A 235 -13.93 16.16 5.98
CA LYS A 235 -14.82 16.32 4.84
C LYS A 235 -14.82 15.05 4.00
N LYS A 236 -15.89 14.26 4.06
CA LYS A 236 -16.01 12.96 3.41
C LYS A 236 -15.57 12.99 1.94
N GLU A 237 -16.04 13.98 1.20
CA GLU A 237 -15.76 14.17 -0.24
C GLU A 237 -14.27 14.36 -0.56
N ASN A 238 -13.47 14.70 0.44
CA ASN A 238 -12.03 14.91 0.32
C ASN A 238 -11.21 13.75 0.86
N LEU A 239 -11.88 12.71 1.40
CA LEU A 239 -11.17 11.58 1.99
C LEU A 239 -10.81 10.52 0.94
N SER A 240 -9.67 9.90 1.14
CA SER A 240 -9.24 8.73 0.38
C SER A 240 -8.46 7.77 1.28
N ILE A 241 -8.38 6.54 0.83
CA ILE A 241 -7.62 5.48 1.50
C ILE A 241 -6.40 5.16 0.66
N VAL A 242 -5.25 5.04 1.32
CA VAL A 242 -4.04 4.44 0.75
C VAL A 242 -3.79 3.13 1.46
N ALA A 243 -3.61 2.06 0.68
CA ALA A 243 -3.20 0.76 1.19
C ALA A 243 -1.91 0.33 0.50
N PHE A 244 -0.98 -0.26 1.26
CA PHE A 244 0.26 -0.79 0.71
C PHE A 244 0.78 -1.97 1.51
N VAL A 245 1.47 -2.87 0.83
CA VAL A 245 2.18 -3.99 1.44
C VAL A 245 3.67 -3.71 1.39
N TYR A 246 4.35 -3.88 2.51
CA TYR A 246 5.79 -3.60 2.62
C TYR A 246 6.51 -4.63 3.50
N ASN A 247 7.80 -4.76 3.29
CA ASN A 247 8.72 -5.56 4.10
C ASN A 247 10.11 -4.88 4.17
N ASP A 248 11.14 -5.62 4.58
CA ASP A 248 12.51 -5.09 4.69
C ASP A 248 13.10 -4.65 3.33
N SER A 249 12.51 -5.09 2.21
CA SER A 249 12.89 -4.66 0.85
C SER A 249 12.07 -3.48 0.34
N GLY A 250 11.36 -2.77 1.21
CA GLY A 250 10.51 -1.63 0.87
C GLY A 250 9.08 -2.01 0.54
N VAL A 251 8.35 -1.08 -0.11
CA VAL A 251 6.96 -1.30 -0.51
C VAL A 251 6.91 -2.24 -1.72
N GLN A 252 6.08 -3.27 -1.61
CA GLN A 252 5.90 -4.28 -2.65
C GLN A 252 4.82 -3.89 -3.65
N GLN A 253 3.79 -3.19 -3.19
CA GLN A 253 2.71 -2.60 -3.98
C GLN A 253 1.94 -1.60 -3.15
N ALA A 254 1.40 -0.55 -3.81
CA ALA A 254 0.53 0.45 -3.22
C ALA A 254 -0.73 0.65 -4.07
N THR A 255 -1.77 1.18 -3.45
CA THR A 255 -3.01 1.61 -4.14
C THR A 255 -3.66 2.76 -3.38
N LYS A 256 -4.36 3.65 -4.12
CA LYS A 256 -5.20 4.70 -3.54
C LYS A 256 -6.62 4.53 -4.10
N PHE A 257 -7.64 4.68 -3.24
CA PHE A 257 -9.04 4.61 -3.64
C PHE A 257 -9.89 5.60 -2.83
N ILE A 258 -10.96 6.06 -3.43
CA ILE A 258 -11.89 7.03 -2.84
C ILE A 258 -12.93 6.34 -1.95
N ILE A 259 -13.63 7.15 -1.12
CA ILE A 259 -14.73 6.66 -0.30
C ILE A 259 -16.04 6.90 -1.06
N GLU A 260 -16.74 5.81 -1.32
CA GLU A 260 -18.06 5.80 -1.97
C GLU A 260 -19.21 5.99 -0.96
N ASP A 261 -20.38 6.37 -1.47
CA ASP A 261 -21.65 6.48 -0.71
C ASP A 261 -22.33 5.15 -0.54
#